data_c25035b54f6fc50fb7b8e584a5bb15f2
#
_entry.id   c25035b54f6fc50fb7b8e584a5bb15f2
#
_cell.length_a   1.000
_cell.length_b   1.000
_cell.length_c   1.000
_cell.angle_alpha   90.00
_cell.angle_beta   90.00
_cell.angle_gamma   90.00
#
_symmetry.space_group_name_H-M   'P 1'
#
loop_
_entity.id
_entity.type
_entity.pdbx_description
1 polymer ?
#
loop_
_entity_poly.entity_id
_entity_poly.type
_entity_poly.pdbx_seq_one_letter_code
_entity_poly.pdbx_strand_id
1 'polypeptide(L)'
;IGENILLKEIKLIENNDLHNNYYVHNSYKSNIGKIVSFLTFETSNLDQSIQQFTKNICMHIAASKPEALDVEFLDNEYIEKEKNFQIETIKSSGKPENIIEKILEGKMKKFYAESTLLNQMFILDTDKTVKKAIDEIPNTYEFKLIDYKLLALT
;
A
#
# COMPACT_ATOMS: atom_id res chain seq x y z
N ILE A 1 -19.89 -10.73 -29.21
CA ILE A 1 -19.77 -9.61 -28.26
C ILE A 1 -19.29 -8.45 -29.11
N GLY A 2 -19.92 -7.46 -29.46
CA GLY A 2 -19.49 -6.35 -30.35
C GLY A 2 -18.53 -5.34 -29.71
N GLU A 3 -17.70 -5.75 -28.75
CA GLU A 3 -16.78 -4.89 -27.99
C GLU A 3 -15.33 -5.39 -28.10
N ASN A 4 -14.40 -4.43 -28.15
CA ASN A 4 -12.97 -4.74 -28.13
C ASN A 4 -12.54 -5.09 -26.70
N ILE A 5 -11.91 -6.25 -26.55
CA ILE A 5 -11.32 -6.68 -25.28
C ILE A 5 -9.80 -6.49 -25.38
N LEU A 6 -9.24 -5.72 -24.46
CA LEU A 6 -7.80 -5.49 -24.35
C LEU A 6 -7.29 -6.16 -23.07
N LEU A 7 -6.29 -7.01 -23.21
CA LEU A 7 -5.52 -7.50 -22.08
C LEU A 7 -4.51 -6.40 -21.69
N LYS A 8 -4.73 -5.72 -20.56
CA LYS A 8 -3.86 -4.63 -20.11
C LYS A 8 -2.60 -5.14 -19.41
N GLU A 9 -2.75 -6.13 -18.56
CA GLU A 9 -1.66 -6.60 -17.73
C GLU A 9 -1.87 -8.05 -17.28
N ILE A 10 -0.78 -8.80 -17.16
CA ILE A 10 -0.71 -10.09 -16.48
C ILE A 10 0.42 -10.01 -15.47
N LYS A 11 0.14 -10.43 -14.23
CA LYS A 11 1.18 -10.59 -13.19
C LYS A 11 1.22 -12.05 -12.78
N LEU A 12 2.41 -12.64 -12.89
CA LEU A 12 2.71 -13.97 -12.38
C LEU A 12 3.45 -13.82 -11.04
N ILE A 13 2.99 -14.53 -10.01
CA ILE A 13 3.63 -14.56 -8.70
C ILE A 13 4.11 -16.00 -8.50
N GLU A 14 5.41 -16.22 -8.63
CA GLU A 14 6.07 -17.50 -8.38
C GLU A 14 6.90 -17.38 -7.10
N ASN A 15 6.48 -18.07 -6.06
CA ASN A 15 7.17 -18.09 -4.77
C ASN A 15 7.12 -19.50 -4.19
N ASN A 16 8.23 -20.22 -4.25
CA ASN A 16 8.28 -21.62 -3.81
C ASN A 16 8.23 -21.77 -2.29
N ASP A 17 8.70 -20.78 -1.51
CA ASP A 17 8.82 -20.83 -0.06
C ASP A 17 8.04 -19.71 0.67
N LEU A 18 7.25 -18.92 -0.05
CA LEU A 18 6.49 -17.81 0.50
C LEU A 18 4.99 -18.07 0.48
N HIS A 19 4.29 -17.49 1.43
CA HIS A 19 2.84 -17.53 1.47
C HIS A 19 2.23 -16.36 0.70
N ASN A 20 1.05 -16.58 0.14
CA ASN A 20 0.30 -15.55 -0.57
C ASN A 20 -1.14 -15.50 -0.04
N ASN A 21 -1.69 -14.29 0.02
CA ASN A 21 -3.11 -14.07 0.21
C ASN A 21 -3.60 -13.02 -0.78
N TYR A 22 -4.89 -12.97 -1.03
CA TYR A 22 -5.48 -12.03 -1.98
C TYR A 22 -6.88 -11.60 -1.55
N TYR A 23 -7.30 -10.47 -2.10
CA TYR A 23 -8.66 -9.97 -1.97
C TYR A 23 -9.16 -9.43 -3.32
N VAL A 24 -10.40 -9.79 -3.65
CA VAL A 24 -11.09 -9.31 -4.86
C VAL A 24 -12.21 -8.37 -4.43
N HIS A 25 -12.09 -7.11 -4.80
CA HIS A 25 -13.09 -6.08 -4.49
C HIS A 25 -14.10 -5.94 -5.64
N ASN A 26 -15.36 -5.66 -5.30
CA ASN A 26 -16.48 -5.61 -6.25
C ASN A 26 -16.55 -6.87 -7.12
N SER A 27 -16.55 -8.01 -6.46
CA SER A 27 -16.59 -9.32 -7.10
C SER A 27 -17.94 -9.57 -7.78
N TYR A 28 -17.91 -9.90 -9.06
CA TYR A 28 -19.08 -10.36 -9.84
C TYR A 28 -19.29 -11.87 -9.70
N LYS A 29 -18.21 -12.62 -9.60
CA LYS A 29 -18.13 -14.07 -9.39
C LYS A 29 -16.87 -14.37 -8.59
N SER A 30 -16.73 -15.62 -8.12
CA SER A 30 -15.51 -16.06 -7.45
C SER A 30 -14.27 -15.67 -8.28
N ASN A 31 -13.33 -14.96 -7.69
CA ASN A 31 -12.07 -14.51 -8.27
C ASN A 31 -12.18 -13.57 -9.48
N ILE A 32 -13.33 -12.95 -9.72
CA ILE A 32 -13.54 -11.96 -10.78
C ILE A 32 -14.09 -10.68 -10.17
N GLY A 33 -13.34 -9.60 -10.24
CA GLY A 33 -13.72 -8.30 -9.73
C GLY A 33 -12.99 -7.14 -10.39
N LYS A 34 -13.28 -5.92 -9.96
CA LYS A 34 -12.68 -4.70 -10.53
C LYS A 34 -11.30 -4.38 -9.97
N ILE A 35 -11.04 -4.78 -8.73
CA ILE A 35 -9.77 -4.55 -8.04
C ILE A 35 -9.34 -5.86 -7.40
N VAL A 36 -8.10 -6.22 -7.60
CA VAL A 36 -7.48 -7.39 -6.96
C VAL A 36 -6.19 -6.94 -6.29
N SER A 37 -6.06 -7.24 -5.02
CA SER A 37 -4.83 -7.06 -4.26
C SER A 37 -4.26 -8.41 -3.85
N PHE A 38 -2.93 -8.56 -3.99
CA PHE A 38 -2.16 -9.71 -3.54
C PHE A 38 -1.15 -9.27 -2.50
N LEU A 39 -0.93 -10.14 -1.53
CA LEU A 39 0.09 -9.99 -0.51
C LEU A 39 0.98 -11.21 -0.50
N THR A 40 2.30 -10.99 -0.50
CA THR A 40 3.32 -12.03 -0.34
C THR A 40 4.01 -11.84 1.00
N PHE A 41 4.14 -12.91 1.79
CA PHE A 41 4.68 -12.85 3.14
C PHE A 41 5.34 -14.17 3.55
N GLU A 42 6.22 -14.09 4.55
CA GLU A 42 6.79 -15.22 5.27
C GLU A 42 6.11 -15.37 6.63
N THR A 43 5.97 -16.60 7.09
CA THR A 43 5.58 -16.92 8.46
C THR A 43 5.95 -18.37 8.78
N SER A 44 6.38 -18.63 10.00
CA SER A 44 6.61 -20.00 10.51
C SER A 44 5.31 -20.73 10.90
N ASN A 45 4.19 -19.98 11.03
CA ASN A 45 2.89 -20.56 11.38
C ASN A 45 1.76 -19.86 10.60
N LEU A 46 1.15 -20.59 9.67
CA LEU A 46 0.02 -20.13 8.84
C LEU A 46 -1.30 -20.60 9.43
N ASP A 47 -1.67 -20.11 10.60
CA ASP A 47 -2.96 -20.38 11.20
C ASP A 47 -4.10 -19.46 10.67
N GLN A 48 -5.32 -19.67 11.18
CA GLN A 48 -6.48 -18.90 10.77
C GLN A 48 -6.34 -17.40 11.10
N SER A 49 -5.63 -17.04 12.17
CA SER A 49 -5.46 -15.65 12.58
C SER A 49 -4.55 -14.90 11.60
N ILE A 50 -3.45 -15.50 11.17
CA ILE A 50 -2.55 -14.94 10.15
C ILE A 50 -3.24 -14.88 8.78
N GLN A 51 -4.01 -15.90 8.40
CA GLN A 51 -4.77 -15.86 7.15
C GLN A 51 -5.79 -14.70 7.16
N GLN A 52 -6.50 -14.50 8.26
CA GLN A 52 -7.44 -13.38 8.36
C GLN A 52 -6.73 -12.04 8.39
N PHE A 53 -5.63 -11.91 9.13
CA PHE A 53 -4.84 -10.68 9.20
C PHE A 53 -4.29 -10.27 7.83
N THR A 54 -3.68 -11.21 7.10
CA THR A 54 -3.14 -10.95 5.76
C THR A 54 -4.24 -10.62 4.75
N LYS A 55 -5.41 -11.22 4.86
CA LYS A 55 -6.59 -10.84 4.09
C LYS A 55 -7.05 -9.41 4.40
N ASN A 56 -7.01 -9.01 5.66
CA ASN A 56 -7.32 -7.65 6.08
C ASN A 56 -6.33 -6.63 5.50
N ILE A 57 -5.05 -6.97 5.42
CA ILE A 57 -4.06 -6.14 4.71
C ILE A 57 -4.39 -6.05 3.21
N CYS A 58 -4.77 -7.15 2.56
CA CYS A 58 -5.22 -7.10 1.17
C CYS A 58 -6.43 -6.17 0.98
N MET A 59 -7.40 -6.20 1.89
CA MET A 59 -8.55 -5.28 1.87
C MET A 59 -8.10 -3.82 2.02
N HIS A 60 -7.16 -3.55 2.93
CA HIS A 60 -6.56 -2.23 3.10
C HIS A 60 -5.89 -1.74 1.81
N ILE A 61 -5.05 -2.58 1.17
CA ILE A 61 -4.39 -2.26 -0.10
C ILE A 61 -5.40 -1.90 -1.19
N ALA A 62 -6.48 -2.67 -1.31
CA ALA A 62 -7.53 -2.40 -2.31
C ALA A 62 -8.25 -1.07 -2.08
N ALA A 63 -8.42 -0.66 -0.81
CA ALA A 63 -9.09 0.58 -0.42
C ALA A 63 -8.16 1.79 -0.49
N SER A 64 -6.95 1.68 0.07
CA SER A 64 -6.01 2.81 0.27
C SER A 64 -5.04 2.99 -0.89
N LYS A 65 -4.88 1.98 -1.76
CA LYS A 65 -4.07 2.01 -3.00
C LYS A 65 -2.68 2.61 -2.76
N PRO A 66 -1.85 2.04 -1.88
CA PRO A 66 -0.51 2.54 -1.65
C PRO A 66 0.33 2.45 -2.93
N GLU A 67 1.25 3.40 -3.13
CA GLU A 67 2.17 3.45 -4.27
C GLU A 67 3.38 2.51 -4.07
N ALA A 68 3.83 2.36 -2.83
CA ALA A 68 4.96 1.50 -2.47
C ALA A 68 4.75 0.82 -1.12
N LEU A 69 5.57 -0.20 -0.84
CA LEU A 69 5.56 -0.91 0.44
C LEU A 69 5.99 -0.01 1.59
N ASP A 70 7.14 0.67 1.43
CA ASP A 70 7.69 1.65 2.36
C ASP A 70 8.36 2.78 1.58
N VAL A 71 8.82 3.82 2.27
CA VAL A 71 9.41 5.04 1.69
C VAL A 71 10.62 4.73 0.80
N GLU A 72 11.43 3.75 1.17
CA GLU A 72 12.62 3.33 0.40
C GLU A 72 12.29 2.72 -0.98
N PHE A 73 11.05 2.28 -1.19
CA PHE A 73 10.57 1.71 -2.44
C PHE A 73 9.78 2.71 -3.31
N LEU A 74 9.61 3.96 -2.84
CA LEU A 74 9.00 5.00 -3.66
C LEU A 74 9.94 5.41 -4.79
N ASP A 75 9.37 5.66 -5.96
CA ASP A 75 10.10 6.20 -7.10
C ASP A 75 10.63 7.61 -6.79
N ASN A 76 11.93 7.84 -7.01
CA ASN A 76 12.57 9.14 -6.74
C ASN A 76 11.96 10.28 -7.57
N GLU A 77 11.58 10.01 -8.82
CA GLU A 77 10.94 11.00 -9.68
C GLU A 77 9.55 11.39 -9.15
N TYR A 78 8.81 10.43 -8.59
CA TYR A 78 7.54 10.67 -7.93
C TYR A 78 7.71 11.54 -6.68
N ILE A 79 8.72 11.25 -5.85
CA ILE A 79 9.05 12.06 -4.66
C ILE A 79 9.41 13.49 -5.06
N GLU A 80 10.29 13.68 -6.06
CA GLU A 80 10.73 15.00 -6.49
C GLU A 80 9.58 15.82 -7.13
N LYS A 81 8.70 15.19 -7.88
CA LYS A 81 7.49 15.85 -8.41
C LYS A 81 6.61 16.37 -7.28
N GLU A 82 6.33 15.56 -6.28
CA GLU A 82 5.53 15.98 -5.13
C GLU A 82 6.21 17.12 -4.36
N LYS A 83 7.50 16.98 -4.08
CA LYS A 83 8.28 18.01 -3.38
C LYS A 83 8.23 19.35 -4.09
N ASN A 84 8.44 19.36 -5.41
CA ASN A 84 8.38 20.58 -6.21
C ASN A 84 6.99 21.20 -6.20
N PHE A 85 5.94 20.40 -6.33
CA PHE A 85 4.56 20.83 -6.22
C PHE A 85 4.26 21.47 -4.85
N GLN A 86 4.74 20.87 -3.77
CA GLN A 86 4.56 21.41 -2.44
C GLN A 86 5.31 22.73 -2.23
N ILE A 87 6.54 22.85 -2.75
CA ILE A 87 7.32 24.09 -2.70
C ILE A 87 6.58 25.23 -3.43
N GLU A 88 6.08 24.99 -4.64
CA GLU A 88 5.32 25.98 -5.40
C GLU A 88 4.04 26.41 -4.66
N THR A 89 3.33 25.43 -4.08
CA THR A 89 2.13 25.68 -3.29
C THR A 89 2.41 26.54 -2.06
N ILE A 90 3.53 26.27 -1.34
CA ILE A 90 3.90 27.05 -0.16
C ILE A 90 4.30 28.47 -0.55
N LYS A 91 5.12 28.64 -1.60
CA LYS A 91 5.54 29.96 -2.11
C LYS A 91 4.35 30.81 -2.53
N SER A 92 3.40 30.23 -3.26
CA SER A 92 2.18 30.94 -3.70
C SER A 92 1.27 31.35 -2.55
N SER A 93 1.39 30.70 -1.38
CA SER A 93 0.61 31.05 -0.18
C SER A 93 1.13 32.27 0.58
N GLY A 94 2.21 32.93 0.11
CA GLY A 94 2.79 34.13 0.73
C GLY A 94 3.44 33.91 2.09
N LYS A 95 3.82 32.66 2.41
CA LYS A 95 4.49 32.33 3.68
C LYS A 95 5.93 32.87 3.70
N PRO A 96 6.43 33.35 4.85
CA PRO A 96 7.83 33.77 4.99
C PRO A 96 8.81 32.64 4.70
N GLU A 97 9.94 32.97 4.07
CA GLU A 97 10.96 31.97 3.65
C GLU A 97 11.49 31.13 4.80
N ASN A 98 11.65 31.72 5.99
CA ASN A 98 12.18 31.05 7.17
C ASN A 98 11.30 29.90 7.73
N ILE A 99 10.04 29.79 7.27
CA ILE A 99 9.14 28.71 7.69
C ILE A 99 8.80 27.74 6.57
N ILE A 100 9.21 28.04 5.32
CA ILE A 100 8.92 27.21 4.14
C ILE A 100 9.45 25.79 4.35
N GLU A 101 10.71 25.66 4.77
CA GLU A 101 11.36 24.36 4.99
C GLU A 101 10.61 23.50 6.00
N LYS A 102 10.21 24.08 7.14
CA LYS A 102 9.46 23.36 8.18
C LYS A 102 8.07 22.91 7.70
N ILE A 103 7.40 23.77 6.92
CA ILE A 103 6.09 23.42 6.34
C ILE A 103 6.26 22.30 5.31
N LEU A 104 7.32 22.37 4.46
CA LEU A 104 7.62 21.34 3.47
C LEU A 104 7.90 20.00 4.14
N GLU A 105 8.73 19.98 5.20
CA GLU A 105 9.00 18.76 5.97
C GLU A 105 7.70 18.11 6.48
N GLY A 106 6.81 18.89 7.07
CA GLY A 106 5.50 18.42 7.54
C GLY A 106 4.63 17.85 6.42
N LYS A 107 4.61 18.51 5.25
CA LYS A 107 3.85 18.06 4.07
C LYS A 107 4.44 16.77 3.48
N MET A 108 5.77 16.68 3.36
CA MET A 108 6.44 15.47 2.86
C MET A 108 6.25 14.29 3.82
N LYS A 109 6.29 14.52 5.13
CA LYS A 109 5.97 13.48 6.12
C LYS A 109 4.54 12.94 5.93
N LYS A 110 3.58 13.82 5.69
CA LYS A 110 2.20 13.42 5.40
C LYS A 110 2.11 12.64 4.09
N PHE A 111 2.76 13.12 3.03
CA PHE A 111 2.84 12.43 1.74
C PHE A 111 3.37 10.99 1.89
N TYR A 112 4.50 10.79 2.59
CA TYR A 112 5.04 9.46 2.83
C TYR A 112 4.07 8.56 3.62
N ALA A 113 3.41 9.12 4.64
CA ALA A 113 2.42 8.39 5.42
C ALA A 113 1.18 7.98 4.61
N GLU A 114 0.80 8.76 3.59
CA GLU A 114 -0.36 8.46 2.73
C GLU A 114 0.00 7.56 1.53
N SER A 115 1.25 7.63 1.04
CA SER A 115 1.69 6.93 -0.18
C SER A 115 2.25 5.53 0.07
N THR A 116 2.63 5.18 1.30
CA THR A 116 3.30 3.91 1.56
C THR A 116 2.50 2.99 2.48
N LEU A 117 2.37 1.72 2.10
CA LEU A 117 1.54 0.74 2.79
C LEU A 117 1.84 0.65 4.29
N LEU A 118 3.09 0.53 4.67
CA LEU A 118 3.48 0.35 6.07
C LEU A 118 3.19 1.57 6.95
N ASN A 119 3.18 2.78 6.35
CA ASN A 119 2.97 4.05 7.06
C ASN A 119 1.52 4.53 7.04
N GLN A 120 0.65 3.95 6.19
CA GLN A 120 -0.77 4.26 6.17
C GLN A 120 -1.46 3.82 7.46
N MET A 121 -2.46 4.59 7.90
CA MET A 121 -3.35 4.19 8.99
C MET A 121 -4.17 2.98 8.57
N PHE A 122 -4.18 1.94 9.39
CA PHE A 122 -4.84 0.69 9.05
C PHE A 122 -6.36 0.86 9.03
N ILE A 123 -7.03 0.57 7.91
CA ILE A 123 -8.47 0.84 7.73
C ILE A 123 -9.38 0.12 8.73
N LEU A 124 -8.92 -1.00 9.29
CA LEU A 124 -9.68 -1.79 10.27
C LEU A 124 -9.38 -1.40 11.73
N ASP A 125 -8.34 -0.59 11.93
CA ASP A 125 -7.96 -0.05 13.24
C ASP A 125 -7.17 1.26 13.02
N THR A 126 -7.90 2.36 12.95
CA THR A 126 -7.35 3.68 12.62
C THR A 126 -6.49 4.31 13.71
N ASP A 127 -6.30 3.64 14.85
CA ASP A 127 -5.42 4.10 15.93
C ASP A 127 -3.96 3.68 15.71
N LYS A 128 -3.71 2.85 14.69
CA LYS A 128 -2.37 2.37 14.36
C LYS A 128 -2.12 2.31 12.85
N THR A 129 -0.84 2.37 12.48
CA THR A 129 -0.40 2.12 11.10
C THR A 129 -0.39 0.63 10.79
N VAL A 130 -0.35 0.29 9.50
CA VAL A 130 -0.16 -1.11 9.05
C VAL A 130 1.09 -1.72 9.67
N LYS A 131 2.21 -0.96 9.72
CA LYS A 131 3.45 -1.40 10.38
C LYS A 131 3.23 -1.77 11.84
N LYS A 132 2.57 -0.90 12.62
CA LYS A 132 2.27 -1.21 14.03
C LYS A 132 1.37 -2.45 14.17
N ALA A 133 0.40 -2.63 13.29
CA ALA A 133 -0.45 -3.82 13.30
C ALA A 133 0.36 -5.10 13.00
N ILE A 134 1.37 -5.03 12.14
CA ILE A 134 2.32 -6.13 11.88
C ILE A 134 3.20 -6.37 13.11
N ASP A 135 3.74 -5.33 13.74
CA ASP A 135 4.62 -5.42 14.92
C ASP A 135 3.90 -6.02 16.14
N GLU A 136 2.56 -6.02 16.18
CA GLU A 136 1.75 -6.66 17.21
C GLU A 136 1.60 -8.19 17.03
N ILE A 137 2.00 -8.73 15.87
CA ILE A 137 2.02 -10.19 15.65
C ILE A 137 3.10 -10.79 16.58
N PRO A 138 2.78 -11.84 17.34
CA PRO A 138 3.78 -12.47 18.19
C PRO A 138 5.03 -12.91 17.44
N ASN A 139 6.22 -12.65 17.96
CA ASN A 139 7.49 -12.99 17.34
C ASN A 139 7.63 -14.48 17.01
N THR A 140 6.87 -15.35 17.69
CA THR A 140 6.83 -16.80 17.42
C THR A 140 6.30 -17.15 16.03
N TYR A 141 5.62 -16.21 15.35
CA TYR A 141 5.17 -16.39 13.98
C TYR A 141 6.23 -16.06 12.94
N GLU A 142 7.31 -15.37 13.32
CA GLU A 142 8.36 -14.91 12.40
C GLU A 142 7.77 -14.23 11.16
N PHE A 143 6.69 -13.46 11.36
CA PHE A 143 5.93 -12.85 10.26
C PHE A 143 6.74 -11.73 9.61
N LYS A 144 6.81 -11.78 8.28
CA LYS A 144 7.43 -10.73 7.47
C LYS A 144 6.63 -10.49 6.21
N LEU A 145 6.19 -9.26 6.02
CA LEU A 145 5.58 -8.83 4.77
C LEU A 145 6.68 -8.59 3.73
N ILE A 146 6.60 -9.23 2.58
CA ILE A 146 7.63 -9.22 1.53
C ILE A 146 7.28 -8.25 0.41
N ASP A 147 6.06 -8.39 -0.15
CA ASP A 147 5.63 -7.57 -1.29
C ASP A 147 4.10 -7.58 -1.40
N TYR A 148 3.59 -6.64 -2.16
CA TYR A 148 2.19 -6.65 -2.57
C TYR A 148 2.04 -6.27 -4.04
N LYS A 149 0.91 -6.64 -4.62
CA LYS A 149 0.51 -6.22 -5.97
C LYS A 149 -0.94 -5.76 -5.95
N LEU A 150 -1.21 -4.68 -6.66
CA LEU A 150 -2.55 -4.15 -6.86
C LEU A 150 -2.85 -4.10 -8.36
N LEU A 151 -3.94 -4.72 -8.77
CA LEU A 151 -4.49 -4.65 -10.12
C LEU A 151 -5.87 -4.00 -10.05
N ALA A 152 -6.10 -2.95 -10.82
CA ALA A 152 -7.36 -2.25 -10.88
C ALA A 152 -7.77 -2.01 -12.34
N LEU A 153 -9.04 -2.28 -12.65
CA LEU A 153 -9.65 -1.83 -13.90
C LEU A 153 -9.99 -0.34 -13.72
N THR A 154 -9.38 0.49 -14.53
CA THR A 154 -9.66 1.93 -14.64
C THR A 154 -10.67 2.18 -15.74
#